data_b84148c5e3757587c998957a6126c2f0
#
_entry.id   b84148c5e3757587c998957a6126c2f0
#
_cell.length_a   1.000
_cell.length_b   1.000
_cell.length_c   1.000
_cell.angle_alpha   90.00
_cell.angle_beta   90.00
_cell.angle_gamma   90.00
#
_symmetry.space_group_name_H-M   'P 1'
#
loop_
_entity.id
_entity.type
_entity.pdbx_description
1 polymer ?
#
loop_
_entity_poly.entity_id
_entity_poly.type
_entity_poly.pdbx_seq_one_letter_code
_entity_poly.pdbx_strand_id
1 'polypeptide(L)'
;MAELIRTAQYFKIQIADKTGTLAGLLAPLRDAGVNLMAVHAFPRNRRTQVDVVPEDPISFKNVAKVHQLKIQGPKICLLVEGDDRAGALADVTDRLSSAKINLTAVTGLSAGQGRCAAILWVGPRDMKKAAKIFGIGLM
;
A
#
# COMPACT_ATOMS: atom_id res chain seq x y z
N MET A 1 19.40 -12.65 2.48
CA MET A 1 18.26 -12.62 3.39
C MET A 1 16.99 -12.86 2.59
N ALA A 2 16.09 -13.66 3.13
CA ALA A 2 14.85 -13.96 2.45
C ALA A 2 13.95 -12.75 2.36
N GLU A 3 13.16 -12.66 1.30
CA GLU A 3 12.13 -11.66 1.18
C GLU A 3 10.98 -11.99 2.11
N LEU A 4 10.32 -10.95 2.60
CA LEU A 4 9.12 -11.05 3.42
C LEU A 4 7.96 -10.47 2.63
N ILE A 5 6.93 -11.29 2.41
CA ILE A 5 5.72 -10.87 1.69
C ILE A 5 4.53 -11.07 2.62
N ARG A 6 3.68 -10.05 2.72
CA ARG A 6 2.48 -10.12 3.56
C ARG A 6 1.35 -9.32 2.93
N THR A 7 0.13 -9.60 3.36
CA THR A 7 -1.02 -8.77 3.01
C THR A 7 -1.10 -7.60 3.97
N ALA A 8 -1.70 -6.51 3.52
CA ALA A 8 -1.97 -5.36 4.35
C ALA A 8 -3.26 -4.69 3.89
N GLN A 9 -3.92 -4.02 4.82
CA GLN A 9 -5.11 -3.24 4.50
C GLN A 9 -4.72 -1.84 4.07
N TYR A 10 -5.35 -1.35 3.02
CA TYR A 10 -5.16 0.03 2.58
C TYR A 10 -6.51 0.71 2.40
N PHE A 11 -6.46 2.03 2.41
CA PHE A 11 -7.64 2.87 2.26
C PHE A 11 -7.37 3.93 1.21
N LYS A 12 -8.40 4.26 0.44
CA LYS A 12 -8.35 5.31 -0.57
C LYS A 12 -9.01 6.56 -0.02
N ILE A 13 -8.37 7.70 -0.25
CA ILE A 13 -8.89 9.01 0.12
C ILE A 13 -8.70 9.93 -1.09
N GLN A 14 -9.72 10.71 -1.42
CA GLN A 14 -9.60 11.73 -2.45
C GLN A 14 -9.51 13.10 -1.82
N ILE A 15 -8.50 13.86 -2.23
CA ILE A 15 -8.28 15.23 -1.77
C ILE A 15 -8.16 16.17 -2.96
N ALA A 16 -8.24 17.47 -2.69
CA ALA A 16 -8.04 18.46 -3.74
C ALA A 16 -6.58 18.43 -4.23
N ASP A 17 -6.38 18.56 -5.52
CA ASP A 17 -5.06 18.62 -6.12
C ASP A 17 -4.50 20.04 -5.99
N LYS A 18 -4.06 20.38 -4.78
CA LYS A 18 -3.54 21.69 -4.40
C LYS A 18 -2.39 21.56 -3.44
N THR A 19 -1.50 22.54 -3.45
CA THR A 19 -0.43 22.65 -2.46
C THR A 19 -1.00 22.59 -1.05
N GLY A 20 -0.44 21.74 -0.21
CA GLY A 20 -0.78 21.65 1.21
C GLY A 20 -1.93 20.71 1.56
N THR A 21 -2.70 20.21 0.59
CA THR A 21 -3.82 19.32 0.92
C THR A 21 -3.34 17.96 1.43
N LEU A 22 -2.26 17.43 0.87
CA LEU A 22 -1.70 16.17 1.39
C LEU A 22 -1.15 16.36 2.80
N ALA A 23 -0.41 17.42 3.04
CA ALA A 23 0.08 17.75 4.38
C ALA A 23 -1.07 17.89 5.38
N GLY A 24 -2.16 18.52 4.96
CA GLY A 24 -3.36 18.70 5.78
C GLY A 24 -4.07 17.38 6.08
N LEU A 25 -3.99 16.41 5.17
CA LEU A 25 -4.51 15.07 5.41
C LEU A 25 -3.65 14.29 6.41
N LEU A 26 -2.33 14.38 6.26
CA LEU A 26 -1.40 13.57 7.05
C LEU A 26 -1.17 14.12 8.46
N ALA A 27 -1.33 15.42 8.68
CA ALA A 27 -1.07 16.05 9.97
C ALA A 27 -1.96 15.51 11.10
N PRO A 28 -3.28 15.35 10.95
CA PRO A 28 -4.11 14.77 12.00
C PRO A 28 -3.69 13.33 12.37
N LEU A 29 -3.25 12.57 11.39
CA LEU A 29 -2.78 11.19 11.62
C LEU A 29 -1.50 11.19 12.44
N ARG A 30 -0.56 12.08 12.09
CA ARG A 30 0.66 12.28 12.89
C ARG A 30 0.33 12.64 14.33
N ASP A 31 -0.53 13.63 14.51
CA ASP A 31 -0.85 14.17 15.83
C ASP A 31 -1.57 13.13 16.70
N ALA A 32 -2.27 12.20 16.11
CA ALA A 32 -2.92 11.09 16.80
C ALA A 32 -2.04 9.85 16.96
N GLY A 33 -0.78 9.91 16.48
CA GLY A 33 0.15 8.79 16.60
C GLY A 33 -0.12 7.65 15.63
N VAL A 34 -0.86 7.88 14.55
CA VAL A 34 -1.14 6.86 13.53
C VAL A 34 0.04 6.77 12.57
N ASN A 35 0.75 5.66 12.62
CA ASN A 35 1.86 5.42 11.69
C ASN A 35 1.35 4.82 10.39
N LEU A 36 1.89 5.28 9.28
CA LEU A 36 1.57 4.77 7.95
C LEU A 36 2.78 4.02 7.41
N MET A 37 2.58 2.76 7.05
CA MET A 37 3.64 1.94 6.44
C MET A 37 3.89 2.36 5.00
N ALA A 38 2.88 2.91 4.34
CA ALA A 38 3.02 3.39 2.98
C ALA A 38 2.00 4.47 2.68
N VAL A 39 2.39 5.39 1.81
CA VAL A 39 1.52 6.42 1.26
C VAL A 39 1.84 6.52 -0.23
N HIS A 40 0.83 6.42 -1.06
CA HIS A 40 0.97 6.55 -2.49
C HIS A 40 -0.08 7.54 -2.98
N ALA A 41 0.36 8.66 -3.55
CA ALA A 41 -0.53 9.74 -3.95
C ALA A 41 -0.26 10.13 -5.40
N PHE A 42 -1.31 10.32 -6.16
CA PHE A 42 -1.19 10.67 -7.57
C PHE A 42 -2.45 11.39 -8.05
N PRO A 43 -2.35 12.25 -9.06
CA PRO A 43 -3.51 12.93 -9.60
C PRO A 43 -4.43 11.96 -10.34
N ARG A 44 -5.73 12.13 -10.14
CA ARG A 44 -6.75 11.33 -10.83
C ARG A 44 -8.05 12.14 -10.90
N ASN A 45 -8.55 12.35 -12.13
CA ASN A 45 -9.83 13.03 -12.36
C ASN A 45 -9.88 14.40 -11.66
N ARG A 46 -8.83 15.22 -11.84
CA ARG A 46 -8.69 16.58 -11.29
C ARG A 46 -8.59 16.62 -9.75
N ARG A 47 -8.47 15.48 -9.12
CA ARG A 47 -8.24 15.36 -7.68
C ARG A 47 -6.97 14.57 -7.46
N THR A 48 -6.56 14.45 -6.22
CA THR A 48 -5.47 13.56 -5.85
C THR A 48 -6.05 12.36 -5.13
N GLN A 49 -5.75 11.17 -5.64
CA GLN A 49 -6.06 9.93 -4.93
C GLN A 49 -4.89 9.60 -4.02
N VAL A 50 -5.18 9.32 -2.76
CA VAL A 50 -4.19 8.94 -1.78
C VAL A 50 -4.53 7.54 -1.28
N ASP A 51 -3.60 6.62 -1.45
CA ASP A 51 -3.71 5.28 -0.88
C ASP A 51 -2.82 5.22 0.35
N VAL A 52 -3.38 4.90 1.50
CA VAL A 52 -2.62 4.80 2.75
C VAL A 52 -2.70 3.38 3.29
N VAL A 53 -1.55 2.91 3.80
CA VAL A 53 -1.46 1.61 4.45
C VAL A 53 -1.11 1.87 5.91
N PRO A 54 -2.12 1.95 6.81
CA PRO A 54 -1.85 2.20 8.22
C PRO A 54 -1.26 0.96 8.89
N GLU A 55 -0.36 1.19 9.84
CA GLU A 55 0.16 0.12 10.67
C GLU A 55 -0.95 -0.51 11.51
N ASP A 56 -1.85 0.34 12.03
CA ASP A 56 -3.03 -0.09 12.79
C ASP A 56 -4.29 0.44 12.10
N PRO A 57 -4.99 -0.40 11.31
CA PRO A 57 -6.19 0.03 10.60
C PRO A 57 -7.32 0.53 11.52
N ILE A 58 -7.43 -0.01 12.73
CA ILE A 58 -8.49 0.38 13.67
C ILE A 58 -8.24 1.81 14.15
N SER A 59 -7.02 2.13 14.58
CA SER A 59 -6.65 3.49 14.97
C SER A 59 -6.85 4.47 13.83
N PHE A 60 -6.47 4.09 12.61
CA PHE A 60 -6.66 4.92 11.44
C PHE A 60 -8.13 5.24 11.21
N LYS A 61 -9.00 4.23 11.25
CA LYS A 61 -10.44 4.43 11.05
C LYS A 61 -11.04 5.35 12.11
N ASN A 62 -10.60 5.22 13.35
CA ASN A 62 -11.08 6.07 14.44
C ASN A 62 -10.72 7.53 14.20
N VAL A 63 -9.48 7.80 13.81
CA VAL A 63 -9.03 9.16 13.50
C VAL A 63 -9.76 9.71 12.28
N ALA A 64 -9.93 8.90 11.26
CA ALA A 64 -10.67 9.29 10.06
C ALA A 64 -12.09 9.70 10.39
N LYS A 65 -12.75 8.97 11.29
CA LYS A 65 -14.11 9.28 11.74
C LYS A 65 -14.16 10.62 12.50
N VAL A 66 -13.23 10.84 13.41
CA VAL A 66 -13.17 12.07 14.20
C VAL A 66 -12.98 13.29 13.30
N HIS A 67 -12.13 13.18 12.29
CA HIS A 67 -11.83 14.26 11.35
C HIS A 67 -12.73 14.27 10.12
N GLN A 68 -13.76 13.43 10.10
CA GLN A 68 -14.73 13.35 9.00
C GLN A 68 -14.06 13.12 7.64
N LEU A 69 -13.00 12.34 7.61
CA LEU A 69 -12.35 11.94 6.37
C LEU A 69 -13.19 10.89 5.65
N LYS A 70 -13.42 11.11 4.36
CA LYS A 70 -14.13 10.13 3.54
C LYS A 70 -13.14 9.10 3.04
N ILE A 71 -13.15 7.93 3.67
CA ILE A 71 -12.25 6.83 3.30
C ILE A 71 -13.02 5.72 2.59
N GLN A 72 -12.37 5.07 1.66
CA GLN A 72 -12.88 3.88 0.99
C GLN A 72 -11.99 2.70 1.37
N GLY A 73 -12.60 1.61 1.77
CA GLY A 73 -11.89 0.41 2.20
C GLY A 73 -12.41 -0.08 3.56
N PRO A 74 -11.73 -1.05 4.17
CA PRO A 74 -10.39 -1.52 3.77
C PRO A 74 -10.39 -2.34 2.48
N LYS A 75 -9.27 -2.24 1.77
CA LYS A 75 -8.92 -3.11 0.65
C LYS A 75 -7.60 -3.78 0.96
N ILE A 76 -7.25 -4.81 0.22
CA ILE A 76 -6.05 -5.59 0.49
C ILE A 76 -5.01 -5.33 -0.59
N CYS A 77 -3.77 -5.10 -0.15
CA CYS A 77 -2.60 -5.06 -1.03
C CYS A 77 -1.53 -6.01 -0.51
N LEU A 78 -0.46 -6.17 -1.28
CA LEU A 78 0.69 -6.97 -0.89
C LEU A 78 1.85 -6.04 -0.57
N LEU A 79 2.51 -6.29 0.56
CA LEU A 79 3.74 -5.61 0.93
C LEU A 79 4.89 -6.60 0.80
N VAL A 80 5.96 -6.16 0.14
CA VAL A 80 7.16 -6.96 -0.07
C VAL A 80 8.34 -6.22 0.53
N GLU A 81 9.14 -6.91 1.33
CA GLU A 81 10.41 -6.40 1.84
C GLU A 81 11.49 -7.40 1.49
N GLY A 82 12.67 -6.93 1.17
CA GLY A 82 13.75 -7.82 0.82
C GLY A 82 15.08 -7.11 0.67
N ASP A 83 16.08 -7.87 0.24
CA ASP A 83 17.38 -7.33 -0.05
C ASP A 83 17.33 -6.47 -1.31
N ASP A 84 17.98 -5.33 -1.26
CA ASP A 84 18.08 -4.42 -2.39
C ASP A 84 19.14 -4.98 -3.35
N ARG A 85 18.68 -5.64 -4.39
CA ARG A 85 19.54 -6.28 -5.40
C ARG A 85 18.93 -6.13 -6.78
N ALA A 86 19.77 -6.28 -7.78
CA ALA A 86 19.27 -6.30 -9.16
C ALA A 86 18.24 -7.42 -9.32
N GLY A 87 17.10 -7.10 -9.90
CA GLY A 87 16.07 -8.08 -10.19
C GLY A 87 15.15 -8.47 -9.02
N ALA A 88 15.29 -7.82 -7.84
CA ALA A 88 14.45 -8.14 -6.71
C ALA A 88 12.96 -8.07 -7.04
N LEU A 89 12.53 -6.99 -7.69
CA LEU A 89 11.13 -6.82 -8.07
C LEU A 89 10.77 -7.70 -9.27
N ALA A 90 11.71 -7.94 -10.17
CA ALA A 90 11.50 -8.82 -11.33
C ALA A 90 11.12 -10.22 -10.87
N ASP A 91 11.80 -10.75 -9.86
CA ASP A 91 11.54 -12.11 -9.35
C ASP A 91 10.12 -12.21 -8.76
N VAL A 92 9.69 -11.19 -8.02
CA VAL A 92 8.35 -11.18 -7.44
C VAL A 92 7.28 -11.07 -8.53
N THR A 93 7.48 -10.18 -9.50
CA THR A 93 6.52 -10.01 -10.59
C THR A 93 6.46 -11.22 -11.50
N ASP A 94 7.57 -11.92 -11.69
CA ASP A 94 7.60 -13.18 -12.45
C ASP A 94 6.72 -14.25 -11.81
N ARG A 95 6.73 -14.36 -10.50
CA ARG A 95 5.88 -15.33 -9.79
C ARG A 95 4.39 -15.05 -10.04
N LEU A 96 4.01 -13.77 -10.04
CA LEU A 96 2.63 -13.39 -10.35
C LEU A 96 2.30 -13.64 -11.82
N SER A 97 3.20 -13.28 -12.72
CA SER A 97 3.02 -13.49 -14.15
C SER A 97 2.88 -14.96 -14.49
N SER A 98 3.68 -15.83 -13.89
CA SER A 98 3.61 -17.28 -14.11
C SER A 98 2.26 -17.86 -13.70
N ALA A 99 1.58 -17.22 -12.76
CA ALA A 99 0.24 -17.61 -12.33
C ALA A 99 -0.85 -16.85 -13.07
N LYS A 100 -0.49 -16.06 -14.09
CA LYS A 100 -1.42 -15.26 -14.90
C LYS A 100 -2.17 -14.22 -14.08
N ILE A 101 -1.50 -13.66 -13.06
CA ILE A 101 -2.04 -12.58 -12.25
C ILE A 101 -1.47 -11.26 -12.76
N ASN A 102 -2.35 -10.34 -13.11
CA ASN A 102 -1.97 -9.01 -13.55
C ASN A 102 -1.85 -8.05 -12.37
N LEU A 103 -0.81 -7.22 -12.36
CA LEU A 103 -0.67 -6.15 -11.40
C LEU A 103 -1.46 -4.93 -11.88
N THR A 104 -2.29 -4.38 -11.00
CA THR A 104 -3.01 -3.14 -11.31
C THR A 104 -2.18 -1.92 -10.97
N ALA A 105 -1.27 -2.05 -10.01
CA ALA A 105 -0.32 -0.99 -9.66
C ALA A 105 0.85 -1.61 -8.89
N VAL A 106 1.98 -0.96 -8.94
CA VAL A 106 3.18 -1.34 -8.21
C VAL A 106 4.00 -0.10 -7.87
N THR A 107 4.53 -0.06 -6.65
CA THR A 107 5.48 0.96 -6.24
C THR A 107 6.62 0.26 -5.52
N GLY A 108 7.84 0.43 -6.02
CA GLY A 108 9.04 -0.12 -5.39
C GLY A 108 9.96 1.00 -4.95
N LEU A 109 10.67 0.78 -3.86
CA LEU A 109 11.54 1.79 -3.28
C LEU A 109 12.73 1.13 -2.57
N SER A 110 13.90 1.67 -2.78
CA SER A 110 15.08 1.35 -1.98
C SER A 110 15.14 2.31 -0.81
N ALA A 111 15.16 1.78 0.41
CA ALA A 111 15.14 2.58 1.63
C ALA A 111 16.53 2.74 2.27
N GLY A 112 17.57 2.25 1.60
CA GLY A 112 18.93 2.25 2.15
C GLY A 112 19.21 1.04 3.01
N GLN A 113 20.43 0.93 3.52
CA GLN A 113 20.90 -0.17 4.37
C GLN A 113 20.72 -1.55 3.73
N GLY A 114 20.81 -1.61 2.39
CA GLY A 114 20.67 -2.86 1.65
C GLY A 114 19.27 -3.43 1.61
N ARG A 115 18.25 -2.64 1.96
CA ARG A 115 16.85 -3.09 1.98
C ARG A 115 16.02 -2.37 0.94
N CYS A 116 15.06 -3.08 0.39
CA CYS A 116 14.06 -2.50 -0.48
C CYS A 116 12.67 -2.94 -0.05
N ALA A 117 11.67 -2.23 -0.52
CA ALA A 117 10.29 -2.56 -0.26
C ALA A 117 9.44 -2.23 -1.48
N ALA A 118 8.30 -2.89 -1.58
CA ALA A 118 7.35 -2.61 -2.66
C ALA A 118 5.93 -2.84 -2.17
N ILE A 119 5.01 -2.09 -2.76
CA ILE A 119 3.59 -2.37 -2.64
C ILE A 119 3.12 -2.88 -3.98
N LEU A 120 2.36 -3.97 -3.96
CA LEU A 120 1.76 -4.55 -5.16
C LEU A 120 0.25 -4.56 -5.00
N TRP A 121 -0.44 -4.06 -6.03
CA TRP A 121 -1.89 -4.12 -6.08
C TRP A 121 -2.31 -5.10 -7.17
N VAL A 122 -3.12 -6.07 -6.82
CA VAL A 122 -3.74 -6.99 -7.77
C VAL A 122 -5.25 -6.77 -7.74
N GLY A 123 -5.94 -7.20 -8.78
CA GLY A 123 -7.38 -7.11 -8.80
C GLY A 123 -8.01 -7.94 -7.68
N PRO A 124 -9.18 -7.53 -7.16
CA PRO A 124 -9.83 -8.26 -6.06
C PRO A 124 -10.04 -9.74 -6.34
N ARG A 125 -10.28 -10.10 -7.60
CA ARG A 125 -10.48 -11.50 -8.00
C ARG A 125 -9.21 -12.34 -7.86
N ASP A 126 -8.04 -11.70 -7.93
CA ASP A 126 -6.75 -12.39 -7.94
C ASP A 126 -6.08 -12.40 -6.58
N MET A 127 -6.61 -11.70 -5.58
CA MET A 127 -5.95 -11.57 -4.29
C MET A 127 -5.76 -12.92 -3.59
N LYS A 128 -6.79 -13.77 -3.59
CA LYS A 128 -6.70 -15.10 -3.00
C LYS A 128 -5.62 -15.95 -3.65
N LYS A 129 -5.58 -15.91 -4.98
CA LYS A 129 -4.61 -16.64 -5.78
C LYS A 129 -3.19 -16.12 -5.53
N ALA A 130 -3.03 -14.81 -5.46
CA ALA A 130 -1.74 -14.18 -5.16
C ALA A 130 -1.25 -14.57 -3.77
N ALA A 131 -2.11 -14.51 -2.77
CA ALA A 131 -1.77 -14.91 -1.41
C ALA A 131 -1.32 -16.37 -1.37
N LYS A 132 -2.00 -17.26 -2.09
CA LYS A 132 -1.64 -18.66 -2.17
C LYS A 132 -0.27 -18.89 -2.77
N ILE A 133 0.06 -18.15 -3.86
CA ILE A 133 1.37 -18.26 -4.52
C ILE A 133 2.49 -17.92 -3.55
N PHE A 134 2.31 -16.90 -2.74
CA PHE A 134 3.31 -16.47 -1.78
C PHE A 134 3.23 -17.22 -0.45
N GLY A 135 2.28 -18.14 -0.28
CA GLY A 135 2.13 -18.91 0.94
C GLY A 135 1.70 -18.10 2.14
N ILE A 136 0.91 -17.05 1.94
CA ILE A 136 0.48 -16.14 3.00
C ILE A 136 -1.03 -16.17 3.16
N GLY A 137 -1.51 -15.81 4.37
CA GLY A 137 -2.93 -15.72 4.65
C GLY A 137 -3.51 -14.38 4.24
N LEU A 138 -4.82 -14.36 3.98
CA LEU A 138 -5.56 -13.11 3.82
C LEU A 138 -5.94 -12.55 5.18
N MET A 139 -5.88 -11.24 5.28
CA MET A 139 -6.29 -10.52 6.50
C MET A 139 -7.78 -10.22 6.48
#